data_538998fda909cf7793f332bd3d35cd67
#
_entry.id   538998fda909cf7793f332bd3d35cd67
#
_cell.length_a   1.000
_cell.length_b   1.000
_cell.length_c   1.000
_cell.angle_alpha   90.00
_cell.angle_beta   90.00
_cell.angle_gamma   90.00
#
_symmetry.space_group_name_H-M   'P 1'
#
loop_
_entity.id
_entity.type
_entity.pdbx_description
1 polymer ?
#
loop_
_entity_poly.entity_id
_entity_poly.type
_entity_poly.pdbx_seq_one_letter_code
_entity_poly.pdbx_strand_id
1 'polypeptide(L)'
;MSNEYKKNLTNLSDEEIAVTQHAATERPFSGKYDDFYKKGIYVDVTSGEPLFSSAKKYDAGCGWPSFTEPIAKLKEHRDSSFGMERTEVTSKSAGSHLGHVFTDGPLDRGGLRYCINSAALKFIPYEKMDEAGYQDYKKYVEDGDAE
;
A
#
# COMPACT_ATOMS: atom_id res chain seq x y z
N MET A 1 -20.46 -9.50 -0.65
CA MET A 1 -20.24 -9.46 -0.30
C MET A 1 -19.65 -9.08 0.35
N SER A 2 -19.27 -8.92 0.64
CA SER A 2 -18.86 -8.75 1.23
C SER A 2 -18.13 -8.36 1.85
N ASN A 3 -17.71 -7.97 2.09
CA ASN A 3 -17.25 -7.65 2.49
C ASN A 3 -16.57 -7.26 3.13
N GLU A 4 -16.50 -7.17 3.18
CA GLU A 4 -16.10 -7.19 4.08
C GLU A 4 -14.82 -6.96 4.70
N TYR A 5 -14.07 -5.92 4.33
CA TYR A 5 -12.80 -5.54 4.92
C TYR A 5 -13.07 -4.45 5.95
N LYS A 6 -13.38 -4.88 7.18
CA LYS A 6 -13.70 -3.96 8.25
C LYS A 6 -12.47 -3.58 9.05
N LYS A 7 -12.39 -2.33 9.44
CA LYS A 7 -11.29 -1.84 10.25
C LYS A 7 -11.23 -2.60 11.58
N ASN A 8 -10.03 -3.04 11.94
CA ASN A 8 -9.76 -3.71 13.20
C ASN A 8 -8.43 -3.19 13.72
N LEU A 9 -8.47 -2.48 14.83
CA LEU A 9 -7.26 -1.85 15.40
C LEU A 9 -6.64 -2.69 16.50
N THR A 10 -7.15 -3.89 16.74
CA THR A 10 -6.61 -4.80 17.76
C THR A 10 -5.24 -5.31 17.32
N ASN A 11 -4.29 -5.32 18.24
CA ASN A 11 -2.95 -5.85 18.01
C ASN A 11 -2.09 -5.04 17.05
N LEU A 12 -2.46 -3.78 16.80
CA LEU A 12 -1.61 -2.90 16.02
C LEU A 12 -0.62 -2.17 16.93
N SER A 13 0.57 -1.88 16.38
CA SER A 13 1.56 -1.10 17.09
C SER A 13 1.13 0.37 17.15
N ASP A 14 1.78 1.13 18.03
CA ASP A 14 1.51 2.56 18.11
C ASP A 14 1.79 3.25 16.78
N GLU A 15 2.85 2.86 16.08
CA GLU A 15 3.18 3.45 14.78
C GLU A 15 2.12 3.11 13.74
N GLU A 16 1.64 1.87 13.72
CA GLU A 16 0.59 1.47 12.78
C GLU A 16 -0.68 2.26 13.01
N ILE A 17 -1.04 2.49 14.27
CA ILE A 17 -2.21 3.30 14.58
C ILE A 17 -1.99 4.76 14.20
N ALA A 18 -0.82 5.31 14.51
CA ALA A 18 -0.53 6.71 14.18
C ALA A 18 -0.59 6.95 12.68
N VAL A 19 -0.01 6.05 11.89
CA VAL A 19 0.00 6.21 10.43
C VAL A 19 -1.40 6.07 9.86
N THR A 20 -2.13 4.99 10.21
CA THR A 20 -3.41 4.69 9.57
C THR A 20 -4.55 5.57 10.07
N GLN A 21 -4.53 5.96 11.35
CA GLN A 21 -5.65 6.67 11.96
C GLN A 21 -5.39 8.17 12.16
N HIS A 22 -4.13 8.58 12.22
CA HIS A 22 -3.79 9.99 12.49
C HIS A 22 -2.92 10.59 11.39
N ALA A 23 -2.82 9.91 10.26
CA ALA A 23 -2.10 10.40 9.08
C ALA A 23 -0.64 10.74 9.35
N ALA A 24 -0.02 10.05 10.30
CA ALA A 24 1.40 10.21 10.53
C ALA A 24 2.20 9.59 9.38
N THR A 25 3.44 10.04 9.23
CA THR A 25 4.34 9.52 8.21
C THR A 25 5.52 8.86 8.90
N GLU A 26 5.82 7.61 8.54
CA GLU A 26 6.98 6.93 9.11
C GLU A 26 8.26 7.60 8.62
N ARG A 27 9.35 7.45 9.38
CA ARG A 27 10.62 8.03 9.00
C ARG A 27 11.13 7.36 7.71
N PRO A 28 11.71 8.15 6.77
CA PRO A 28 12.23 7.57 5.52
C PRO A 28 13.25 6.47 5.82
N PHE A 29 13.22 5.43 5.01
CA PHE A 29 14.15 4.29 5.10
C PHE A 29 14.02 3.49 6.39
N SER A 30 12.96 3.70 7.17
CA SER A 30 12.76 2.97 8.42
C SER A 30 11.73 1.85 8.31
N GLY A 31 10.92 1.82 7.25
CA GLY A 31 9.84 0.85 7.14
C GLY A 31 10.34 -0.51 6.69
N LYS A 32 9.70 -1.56 7.19
CA LYS A 32 10.15 -2.92 6.91
C LYS A 32 9.97 -3.35 5.47
N TYR A 33 9.12 -2.65 4.71
CA TYR A 33 8.88 -3.02 3.32
C TYR A 33 9.58 -2.07 2.33
N ASP A 34 10.36 -1.12 2.80
CA ASP A 34 11.05 -0.20 1.90
C ASP A 34 12.00 -0.98 0.99
N ASP A 35 12.88 -1.78 1.56
CA ASP A 35 13.85 -2.59 0.80
C ASP A 35 13.41 -4.06 0.91
N PHE A 36 12.29 -4.38 0.24
CA PHE A 36 11.66 -5.69 0.38
C PHE A 36 10.95 -6.01 -0.94
N TYR A 37 11.35 -7.11 -1.60
CA TYR A 37 10.87 -7.41 -2.95
C TYR A 37 10.40 -8.84 -3.14
N LYS A 38 9.92 -9.47 -2.08
CA LYS A 38 9.36 -10.82 -2.19
C LYS A 38 8.02 -10.79 -2.91
N LYS A 39 7.66 -11.89 -3.56
CA LYS A 39 6.40 -12.00 -4.30
C LYS A 39 5.22 -12.14 -3.35
N GLY A 40 4.20 -11.38 -3.59
CA GLY A 40 2.99 -11.42 -2.80
C GLY A 40 2.19 -10.14 -2.94
N ILE A 41 1.25 -9.94 -2.03
CA ILE A 41 0.45 -8.73 -2.02
C ILE A 41 0.59 -8.02 -0.68
N TYR A 42 0.26 -6.73 -0.71
CA TYR A 42 0.25 -5.88 0.47
C TYR A 42 -1.20 -5.51 0.75
N VAL A 43 -1.64 -5.76 1.99
CA VAL A 43 -3.01 -5.48 2.39
C VAL A 43 -3.01 -4.40 3.47
N ASP A 44 -4.18 -3.76 3.64
CA ASP A 44 -4.38 -2.77 4.70
C ASP A 44 -4.17 -3.44 6.05
N VAL A 45 -3.26 -2.91 6.85
CA VAL A 45 -2.92 -3.54 8.14
C VAL A 45 -4.11 -3.57 9.09
N THR A 46 -5.10 -2.66 8.89
CA THR A 46 -6.27 -2.60 9.78
C THR A 46 -7.41 -3.52 9.33
N SER A 47 -7.55 -3.79 8.04
CA SER A 47 -8.74 -4.47 7.52
C SER A 47 -8.44 -5.71 6.70
N GLY A 48 -7.22 -5.84 6.20
CA GLY A 48 -6.88 -6.94 5.31
C GLY A 48 -7.26 -6.72 3.87
N GLU A 49 -7.75 -5.53 3.51
CA GLU A 49 -8.12 -5.25 2.13
C GLU A 49 -6.89 -5.25 1.23
N PRO A 50 -6.89 -6.00 0.11
CA PRO A 50 -5.76 -6.00 -0.82
C PRO A 50 -5.56 -4.62 -1.44
N LEU A 51 -4.32 -4.15 -1.44
CA LEU A 51 -4.01 -2.80 -1.90
C LEU A 51 -3.01 -2.78 -3.04
N PHE A 52 -1.89 -3.50 -2.90
CA PHE A 52 -0.82 -3.45 -3.90
C PHE A 52 -0.23 -4.84 -4.12
N SER A 53 0.30 -5.05 -5.33
CA SER A 53 1.01 -6.26 -5.67
C SER A 53 2.51 -6.00 -5.76
N SER A 54 3.31 -7.00 -5.39
CA SER A 54 4.76 -6.93 -5.56
C SER A 54 5.15 -6.70 -7.01
N ALA A 55 4.31 -7.11 -7.96
CA ALA A 55 4.58 -6.93 -9.39
C ALA A 55 4.65 -5.45 -9.77
N LYS A 56 4.04 -4.58 -8.99
CA LYS A 56 4.02 -3.14 -9.26
C LYS A 56 4.91 -2.35 -8.32
N LYS A 57 5.68 -3.02 -7.48
CA LYS A 57 6.60 -2.37 -6.56
C LYS A 57 7.93 -2.11 -7.27
N TYR A 58 8.52 -0.96 -6.99
CA TYR A 58 9.82 -0.63 -7.57
C TYR A 58 10.60 0.26 -6.61
N ASP A 59 11.92 0.35 -6.83
CA ASP A 59 12.79 1.16 -5.99
C ASP A 59 12.84 2.59 -6.52
N ALA A 60 12.07 3.48 -5.89
CA ALA A 60 12.07 4.89 -6.27
C ALA A 60 13.14 5.69 -5.54
N GLY A 61 13.82 5.09 -4.56
CA GLY A 61 14.88 5.76 -3.82
C GLY A 61 14.37 6.82 -2.85
N CYS A 62 13.07 6.85 -2.57
CA CYS A 62 12.49 7.93 -1.76
C CYS A 62 12.43 7.60 -0.27
N GLY A 63 12.73 6.37 0.12
CA GLY A 63 12.70 5.98 1.53
C GLY A 63 11.41 5.33 2.00
N TRP A 64 10.45 5.13 1.09
CA TRP A 64 9.18 4.47 1.38
C TRP A 64 8.86 3.48 0.27
N PRO A 65 8.12 2.40 0.56
CA PRO A 65 7.67 1.49 -0.49
C PRO A 65 6.95 2.26 -1.59
N SER A 66 7.29 1.97 -2.83
CA SER A 66 6.74 2.69 -3.98
C SER A 66 6.14 1.71 -4.97
N PHE A 67 4.97 2.07 -5.51
CA PHE A 67 4.22 1.23 -6.43
C PHE A 67 3.74 2.07 -7.61
N THR A 68 3.60 1.43 -8.78
CA THR A 68 3.13 2.15 -9.97
C THR A 68 1.62 2.22 -10.06
N GLU A 69 0.92 1.26 -9.43
CA GLU A 69 -0.55 1.29 -9.40
C GLU A 69 -1.05 0.36 -8.31
N PRO A 70 -2.26 0.62 -7.76
CA PRO A 70 -2.87 -0.28 -6.79
C PRO A 70 -3.60 -1.43 -7.47
N ILE A 71 -3.96 -2.46 -6.70
CA ILE A 71 -4.79 -3.56 -7.20
C ILE A 71 -6.18 -3.05 -7.54
N ALA A 72 -6.72 -2.18 -6.70
CA ALA A 72 -8.02 -1.58 -6.92
C ALA A 72 -7.92 -0.10 -6.55
N LYS A 73 -8.84 0.69 -7.09
CA LYS A 73 -8.80 2.13 -6.92
C LYS A 73 -8.85 2.53 -5.45
N LEU A 74 -7.96 3.43 -5.07
CA LEU A 74 -7.92 3.99 -3.72
C LEU A 74 -8.72 5.30 -3.70
N LYS A 75 -9.05 5.76 -2.49
CA LYS A 75 -9.63 7.09 -2.33
C LYS A 75 -8.53 8.12 -2.30
N GLU A 76 -8.78 9.26 -2.94
CA GLU A 76 -7.79 10.34 -3.03
C GLU A 76 -8.33 11.58 -2.35
N HIS A 77 -7.47 12.28 -1.64
CA HIS A 77 -7.82 13.50 -0.92
C HIS A 77 -6.75 14.54 -1.11
N ARG A 78 -7.16 15.80 -1.28
CA ARG A 78 -6.22 16.88 -1.38
C ARG A 78 -5.57 17.12 -0.02
N ASP A 79 -4.25 17.25 -0.01
CA ASP A 79 -3.48 17.46 1.21
C ASP A 79 -2.61 18.70 1.01
N SER A 80 -2.98 19.79 1.68
CA SER A 80 -2.26 21.06 1.57
C SER A 80 -1.36 21.34 2.78
N SER A 81 -1.10 20.31 3.59
CA SER A 81 -0.28 20.48 4.79
C SER A 81 1.16 20.87 4.45
N PHE A 82 1.82 21.51 5.37
CA PHE A 82 3.23 21.92 5.25
C PHE A 82 3.51 22.80 4.03
N GLY A 83 2.49 23.54 3.57
CA GLY A 83 2.64 24.42 2.42
C GLY A 83 2.80 23.72 1.10
N MET A 84 2.53 22.43 1.05
CA MET A 84 2.64 21.64 -0.17
C MET A 84 1.26 21.20 -0.66
N GLU A 85 1.14 21.03 -1.97
CA GLU A 85 -0.06 20.48 -2.57
C GLU A 85 0.22 19.04 -2.96
N ARG A 86 -0.40 18.09 -2.27
CA ARG A 86 -0.18 16.68 -2.53
C ARG A 86 -1.52 15.97 -2.59
N THR A 87 -1.52 14.75 -3.11
CA THR A 87 -2.71 13.91 -3.14
C THR A 87 -2.51 12.75 -2.18
N GLU A 88 -3.27 12.77 -1.09
CA GLU A 88 -3.26 11.70 -0.11
C GLU A 88 -4.09 10.53 -0.63
N VAL A 89 -3.64 9.29 -0.35
CA VAL A 89 -4.42 8.10 -0.69
C VAL A 89 -4.78 7.35 0.59
N THR A 90 -6.03 6.89 0.63
CA THR A 90 -6.54 6.08 1.74
C THR A 90 -7.19 4.83 1.18
N SER A 91 -7.27 3.78 2.02
CA SER A 91 -7.92 2.55 1.60
C SER A 91 -9.42 2.78 1.44
N LYS A 92 -10.03 2.06 0.50
CA LYS A 92 -11.44 2.26 0.17
C LYS A 92 -12.36 1.84 1.30
N SER A 93 -12.08 0.69 1.92
CA SER A 93 -13.01 0.11 2.89
C SER A 93 -12.86 0.69 4.29
N ALA A 94 -11.63 0.78 4.79
CA ALA A 94 -11.39 1.21 6.17
C ALA A 94 -10.98 2.67 6.28
N GLY A 95 -10.63 3.32 5.16
CA GLY A 95 -10.21 4.71 5.20
C GLY A 95 -8.84 4.93 5.83
N SER A 96 -8.01 3.90 5.88
CA SER A 96 -6.67 4.02 6.46
C SER A 96 -5.81 4.97 5.64
N HIS A 97 -5.12 5.90 6.31
CA HIS A 97 -4.13 6.72 5.62
C HIS A 97 -2.98 5.82 5.18
N LEU A 98 -2.66 5.84 3.88
CA LEU A 98 -1.61 4.99 3.33
C LEU A 98 -0.37 5.80 2.98
N GLY A 99 -0.55 6.93 2.37
CA GLY A 99 0.54 7.77 1.90
C GLY A 99 0.03 8.75 0.87
N HIS A 100 0.82 8.96 -0.18
CA HIS A 100 0.50 9.95 -1.22
C HIS A 100 0.82 9.38 -2.60
N VAL A 101 0.14 9.91 -3.62
CA VAL A 101 0.46 9.58 -5.00
C VAL A 101 1.01 10.83 -5.69
N PHE A 102 2.08 10.63 -6.48
CA PHE A 102 2.78 11.70 -7.20
C PHE A 102 2.77 11.37 -8.69
N THR A 103 3.03 12.39 -9.51
CA THR A 103 3.00 12.24 -10.96
C THR A 103 4.40 12.10 -11.57
N ASP A 104 5.40 11.81 -10.75
CA ASP A 104 6.77 11.64 -11.20
C ASP A 104 7.22 10.18 -11.22
N GLY A 105 6.28 9.27 -11.48
CA GLY A 105 6.59 7.85 -11.60
C GLY A 105 7.07 7.47 -12.99
N PRO A 106 7.41 6.19 -13.18
CA PRO A 106 7.90 5.72 -14.49
C PRO A 106 6.87 5.93 -15.58
N LEU A 107 7.25 6.63 -16.64
CA LEU A 107 6.32 6.96 -17.72
C LEU A 107 5.82 5.74 -18.46
N ASP A 108 6.67 4.73 -18.61
CA ASP A 108 6.29 3.49 -19.28
C ASP A 108 5.37 2.61 -18.43
N ARG A 109 5.07 3.03 -17.20
CA ARG A 109 4.19 2.29 -16.29
C ARG A 109 3.05 3.16 -15.80
N GLY A 110 2.71 4.21 -16.54
CA GLY A 110 1.58 5.06 -16.21
C GLY A 110 1.90 6.39 -15.57
N GLY A 111 3.17 6.62 -15.24
CA GLY A 111 3.61 7.93 -14.77
C GLY A 111 3.30 8.27 -13.32
N LEU A 112 2.74 7.34 -12.55
CA LEU A 112 2.37 7.60 -11.17
C LEU A 112 3.32 6.90 -10.20
N ARG A 113 3.52 7.52 -9.04
CA ARG A 113 4.32 6.94 -7.97
C ARG A 113 3.49 6.99 -6.70
N TYR A 114 3.04 5.81 -6.26
CA TYR A 114 2.33 5.65 -4.99
C TYR A 114 3.37 5.42 -3.92
N CYS A 115 3.55 6.40 -3.06
CA CYS A 115 4.56 6.39 -1.99
C CYS A 115 3.83 6.06 -0.69
N ILE A 116 4.05 4.86 -0.16
CA ILE A 116 3.17 4.27 0.86
C ILE A 116 3.98 3.95 2.12
N ASN A 117 3.39 4.22 3.28
CA ASN A 117 4.02 3.88 4.56
C ASN A 117 3.97 2.38 4.80
N SER A 118 5.11 1.77 5.15
CA SER A 118 5.15 0.35 5.52
C SER A 118 4.20 0.06 6.67
N ALA A 119 4.07 0.99 7.62
CA ALA A 119 3.25 0.80 8.80
C ALA A 119 1.76 0.69 8.48
N ALA A 120 1.35 1.06 7.26
CA ALA A 120 -0.05 0.92 6.84
C ALA A 120 -0.31 -0.43 6.18
N LEU A 121 0.73 -1.24 5.95
CA LEU A 121 0.65 -2.43 5.12
C LEU A 121 0.99 -3.69 5.91
N LYS A 122 0.39 -4.81 5.47
CA LYS A 122 0.79 -6.14 5.90
C LYS A 122 1.06 -6.95 4.64
N PHE A 123 2.21 -7.63 4.59
CA PHE A 123 2.59 -8.43 3.42
C PHE A 123 2.06 -9.85 3.55
N ILE A 124 1.45 -10.35 2.48
CA ILE A 124 0.99 -11.73 2.39
C ILE A 124 1.84 -12.41 1.31
N PRO A 125 2.73 -13.34 1.68
CA PRO A 125 3.57 -14.03 0.68
C PRO A 125 2.73 -14.79 -0.33
N TYR A 126 3.19 -14.86 -1.56
CA TYR A 126 2.45 -15.52 -2.63
C TYR A 126 2.06 -16.95 -2.25
N GLU A 127 2.99 -17.71 -1.66
CA GLU A 127 2.74 -19.10 -1.29
C GLU A 127 1.76 -19.24 -0.13
N LYS A 128 1.44 -18.15 0.56
CA LYS A 128 0.47 -18.14 1.66
C LYS A 128 -0.89 -17.58 1.28
N MET A 129 -1.03 -17.11 0.04
CA MET A 129 -2.25 -16.40 -0.36
C MET A 129 -3.47 -17.30 -0.34
N ASP A 130 -3.33 -18.58 -0.74
CA ASP A 130 -4.47 -19.48 -0.72
C ASP A 130 -4.99 -19.69 0.69
N GLU A 131 -4.11 -19.98 1.65
CA GLU A 131 -4.55 -20.24 3.01
C GLU A 131 -5.04 -18.98 3.71
N ALA A 132 -4.59 -17.81 3.27
CA ALA A 132 -5.03 -16.54 3.84
C ALA A 132 -6.30 -16.00 3.22
N GLY A 133 -6.85 -16.68 2.20
CA GLY A 133 -8.10 -16.29 1.58
C GLY A 133 -7.95 -15.28 0.44
N TYR A 134 -6.75 -15.15 -0.12
CA TYR A 134 -6.50 -14.17 -1.18
C TYR A 134 -6.20 -14.82 -2.53
N GLN A 135 -6.66 -16.07 -2.74
CA GLN A 135 -6.35 -16.78 -3.98
C GLN A 135 -6.81 -16.02 -5.24
N ASP A 136 -7.89 -15.25 -5.14
CA ASP A 136 -8.40 -14.51 -6.29
C ASP A 136 -7.46 -13.37 -6.72
N TYR A 137 -6.51 -13.02 -5.87
CA TYR A 137 -5.59 -11.93 -6.17
C TYR A 137 -4.22 -12.40 -6.67
N LYS A 138 -4.04 -13.71 -6.80
CA LYS A 138 -2.76 -14.25 -7.29
C LYS A 138 -2.44 -13.78 -8.70
N LYS A 139 -3.47 -13.56 -9.50
CA LYS A 139 -3.28 -13.10 -10.89
C LYS A 139 -2.56 -11.75 -10.96
N TYR A 140 -2.71 -10.92 -9.95
CA TYR A 140 -2.03 -9.62 -9.93
C TYR A 140 -0.53 -9.77 -9.70
N VAL A 141 -0.12 -10.83 -9.04
CA VAL A 141 1.29 -11.13 -8.82
C VAL A 141 1.87 -11.85 -10.04
N GLU A 142 1.13 -12.84 -10.56
CA GLU A 142 1.59 -13.66 -11.67
C GLU A 142 1.74 -12.85 -12.95
N ASP A 143 0.81 -11.93 -13.21
CA ASP A 143 0.87 -11.12 -14.43
C ASP A 143 2.14 -10.27 -14.47
N GLY A 144 2.57 -9.74 -13.33
CA GLY A 144 3.79 -8.97 -13.26
C GLY A 144 5.02 -9.81 -13.54
N ASP A 145 4.99 -11.07 -13.12
CA ASP A 145 6.11 -11.97 -13.34
C ASP A 145 6.26 -12.35 -14.79
N ALA A 146 5.19 -12.28 -15.55
CA ALA A 146 5.23 -12.66 -16.96
C ALA A 146 6.07 -11.69 -17.78
N GLU A 147 6.40 -10.57 -17.23
CA GLU A 147 7.27 -9.63 -17.89
C GLU A 147 8.72 -10.03 -17.76
#